data_7c5ef64eb8a554a9d0f3cb391ee88489
#
_entry.id   7c5ef64eb8a554a9d0f3cb391ee88489
#
_cell.length_a   1.000
_cell.length_b   1.000
_cell.length_c   1.000
_cell.angle_alpha   90.00
_cell.angle_beta   90.00
_cell.angle_gamma   90.00
#
_symmetry.space_group_name_H-M   'P 1'
#
loop_
_entity.id
_entity.type
_entity.pdbx_description
1 polymer ?
#
loop_
_entity_poly.entity_id
_entity_poly.type
_entity_poly.pdbx_seq_one_letter_code
_entity_poly.pdbx_strand_id
1 'polypeptide(L)'
;MEHLPQAGGALTTLSAQQARTVAALAARIFPSDDLGIGAPEAGVIFYIDRSLGGALAELLPRYEEGLDALDAYGTAHHASSFAELDPAIQDDVLRAMETEAGIPGFGASGSRSFLRLVIRHTREGMFCDPAYGGNRGTLGWRLLGFPGVQRSFTAEEQMGEPIVREHIGTMADMNFRYDPSGHAKRDGTGE
;
A
#
# COMPACT_ATOMS: atom_id res chain seq x y z
N MET A 1 5.64 -26.16 -2.53
CA MET A 1 4.98 -25.36 -1.47
C MET A 1 5.55 -23.96 -1.56
N GLU A 2 4.95 -23.11 -2.35
CA GLU A 2 5.36 -21.72 -2.41
C GLU A 2 4.72 -21.02 -1.22
N HIS A 3 5.56 -20.69 -0.26
CA HIS A 3 5.18 -19.96 0.95
C HIS A 3 4.79 -18.57 0.51
N LEU A 4 3.54 -18.15 0.71
CA LEU A 4 3.16 -16.76 0.57
C LEU A 4 4.06 -15.93 1.51
N PRO A 5 4.87 -14.99 1.00
CA PRO A 5 5.82 -14.28 1.84
C PRO A 5 5.05 -13.47 2.89
N GLN A 6 5.46 -13.64 4.14
CA GLN A 6 4.90 -12.87 5.25
C GLN A 6 5.14 -11.37 5.03
N ALA A 7 4.22 -10.54 5.49
CA ALA A 7 4.31 -9.08 5.44
C ALA A 7 5.66 -8.61 6.02
N GLY A 8 6.50 -7.99 5.18
CA GLY A 8 7.83 -7.52 5.60
C GLY A 8 9.01 -8.25 4.94
N GLY A 9 8.83 -8.88 3.79
CA GLY A 9 9.92 -9.43 2.96
C GLY A 9 10.86 -8.34 2.41
N ALA A 10 11.97 -8.76 1.78
CA ALA A 10 12.86 -7.85 1.05
C ALA A 10 12.10 -7.16 -0.09
N LEU A 11 12.42 -5.89 -0.35
CA LEU A 11 11.99 -5.19 -1.56
C LEU A 11 12.73 -5.80 -2.76
N THR A 12 12.03 -6.04 -3.85
CA THR A 12 12.56 -6.79 -5.00
C THR A 12 12.48 -6.05 -6.32
N THR A 13 11.67 -4.99 -6.38
CA THR A 13 11.36 -4.27 -7.62
C THR A 13 11.97 -2.88 -7.63
N LEU A 14 11.74 -2.11 -6.58
CA LEU A 14 12.24 -0.74 -6.45
C LEU A 14 13.70 -0.74 -5.97
N SER A 15 14.51 0.18 -6.50
CA SER A 15 15.83 0.46 -5.96
C SER A 15 15.70 1.01 -4.52
N ALA A 16 16.78 0.98 -3.75
CA ALA A 16 16.79 1.49 -2.38
C ALA A 16 16.41 2.99 -2.32
N GLN A 17 16.81 3.79 -3.31
CA GLN A 17 16.43 5.21 -3.39
C GLN A 17 14.92 5.36 -3.67
N GLN A 18 14.43 4.69 -4.71
CA GLN A 18 13.01 4.71 -5.06
C GLN A 18 12.12 4.27 -3.90
N ALA A 19 12.54 3.21 -3.20
CA ALA A 19 11.81 2.70 -2.04
C ALA A 19 11.75 3.72 -0.90
N ARG A 20 12.83 4.48 -0.63
CA ARG A 20 12.82 5.55 0.37
C ARG A 20 11.84 6.66 -0.03
N THR A 21 11.86 7.07 -1.30
CA THR A 21 10.98 8.13 -1.80
C THR A 21 9.50 7.71 -1.78
N VAL A 22 9.19 6.44 -2.17
CA VAL A 22 7.82 5.90 -2.04
C VAL A 22 7.40 5.81 -0.58
N ALA A 23 8.27 5.35 0.32
CA ALA A 23 7.95 5.26 1.74
C ALA A 23 7.68 6.65 2.36
N ALA A 24 8.47 7.66 1.99
CA ALA A 24 8.25 9.05 2.42
C ALA A 24 6.92 9.61 1.87
N LEU A 25 6.61 9.39 0.58
CA LEU A 25 5.32 9.75 0.00
C LEU A 25 4.16 9.11 0.75
N ALA A 26 4.22 7.79 0.96
CA ALA A 26 3.17 7.06 1.65
C ALA A 26 2.96 7.56 3.09
N ALA A 27 4.06 7.88 3.80
CA ALA A 27 4.01 8.44 5.15
C ALA A 27 3.37 9.84 5.20
N ARG A 28 3.49 10.66 4.14
CA ARG A 28 2.79 11.95 4.07
C ARG A 28 1.34 11.82 3.65
N ILE A 29 1.01 10.83 2.81
CA ILE A 29 -0.36 10.55 2.35
C ILE A 29 -1.20 9.93 3.47
N PHE A 30 -0.62 9.02 4.24
CA PHE A 30 -1.27 8.37 5.38
C PHE A 30 -0.31 8.35 6.58
N PRO A 31 -0.18 9.48 7.28
CA PRO A 31 0.73 9.61 8.40
C PRO A 31 0.29 8.74 9.59
N SER A 32 1.25 8.36 10.41
CA SER A 32 0.97 7.70 11.69
C SER A 32 0.27 8.70 12.62
N ASP A 33 -0.82 8.26 13.21
CA ASP A 33 -1.56 8.99 14.22
C ASP A 33 -1.07 8.69 15.65
N ASP A 34 -1.78 9.20 16.65
CA ASP A 34 -1.49 8.96 18.07
C ASP A 34 -1.65 7.48 18.48
N LEU A 35 -2.32 6.67 17.65
CA LEU A 35 -2.46 5.22 17.82
C LEU A 35 -1.31 4.44 17.17
N GLY A 36 -0.38 5.11 16.50
CA GLY A 36 0.74 4.50 15.79
C GLY A 36 0.31 3.74 14.53
N ILE A 37 -0.79 4.16 13.89
CA ILE A 37 -1.33 3.51 12.69
C ILE A 37 -1.19 4.44 11.50
N GLY A 38 -0.26 4.13 10.61
CA GLY A 38 -0.02 4.84 9.36
C GLY A 38 0.54 3.92 8.28
N ALA A 39 0.88 4.50 7.12
CA ALA A 39 1.45 3.76 6.01
C ALA A 39 2.78 3.05 6.35
N PRO A 40 3.69 3.65 7.18
CA PRO A 40 4.90 2.98 7.61
C PRO A 40 4.63 1.70 8.40
N GLU A 41 3.77 1.76 9.42
CA GLU A 41 3.43 0.64 10.30
C GLU A 41 2.68 -0.45 9.55
N ALA A 42 1.76 -0.05 8.66
CA ALA A 42 1.03 -0.97 7.79
C ALA A 42 1.91 -1.63 6.72
N GLY A 43 3.14 -1.14 6.52
CA GLY A 43 4.07 -1.71 5.55
C GLY A 43 3.66 -1.47 4.10
N VAL A 44 3.03 -0.34 3.79
CA VAL A 44 2.51 0.01 2.47
C VAL A 44 3.57 -0.11 1.36
N ILE A 45 4.83 0.20 1.66
CA ILE A 45 5.94 0.08 0.72
C ILE A 45 6.08 -1.34 0.15
N PHE A 46 5.84 -2.37 0.95
CA PHE A 46 5.94 -3.77 0.49
C PHE A 46 4.79 -4.14 -0.45
N TYR A 47 3.59 -3.57 -0.24
CA TYR A 47 2.49 -3.71 -1.18
C TYR A 47 2.84 -3.08 -2.53
N ILE A 48 3.32 -1.84 -2.52
CA ILE A 48 3.66 -1.09 -3.74
C ILE A 48 4.79 -1.79 -4.50
N ASP A 49 5.88 -2.14 -3.83
CA ASP A 49 7.03 -2.83 -4.45
C ASP A 49 6.61 -4.15 -5.12
N ARG A 50 5.85 -4.96 -4.39
CA ARG A 50 5.38 -6.26 -4.89
C ARG A 50 4.39 -6.11 -6.04
N SER A 51 3.48 -5.14 -5.95
CA SER A 51 2.49 -4.89 -7.01
C SER A 51 3.16 -4.44 -8.31
N LEU A 52 4.18 -3.58 -8.21
CA LEU A 52 4.97 -3.12 -9.36
C LEU A 52 5.86 -4.21 -9.95
N GLY A 53 6.26 -5.22 -9.19
CA GLY A 53 6.94 -6.41 -9.70
C GLY A 53 6.00 -7.48 -10.26
N GLY A 54 4.69 -7.30 -10.14
CA GLY A 54 3.69 -8.29 -10.51
C GLY A 54 2.48 -7.70 -11.24
N ALA A 55 1.34 -7.65 -10.56
CA ALA A 55 0.06 -7.29 -11.18
C ALA A 55 -0.01 -5.88 -11.76
N LEU A 56 0.84 -4.97 -11.35
CA LEU A 56 0.93 -3.58 -11.83
C LEU A 56 2.27 -3.27 -12.51
N ALA A 57 2.94 -4.28 -13.07
CA ALA A 57 4.27 -4.13 -13.67
C ALA A 57 4.29 -3.10 -14.81
N GLU A 58 3.17 -2.92 -15.52
CA GLU A 58 3.03 -1.90 -16.57
C GLU A 58 3.12 -0.46 -16.03
N LEU A 59 2.94 -0.26 -14.72
CA LEU A 59 3.07 1.06 -14.08
C LEU A 59 4.48 1.35 -13.57
N LEU A 60 5.39 0.36 -13.57
CA LEU A 60 6.75 0.54 -13.09
C LEU A 60 7.49 1.69 -13.79
N PRO A 61 7.50 1.82 -15.14
CA PRO A 61 8.18 2.94 -15.81
C PRO A 61 7.64 4.30 -15.37
N ARG A 62 6.33 4.38 -15.09
CA ARG A 62 5.71 5.62 -14.61
C ARG A 62 6.11 5.94 -13.17
N TYR A 63 6.32 4.93 -12.34
CA TYR A 63 6.87 5.12 -11.00
C TYR A 63 8.31 5.61 -11.07
N GLU A 64 9.15 4.97 -11.89
CA GLU A 64 10.55 5.37 -12.08
C GLU A 64 10.64 6.84 -12.52
N GLU A 65 9.94 7.22 -13.61
CA GLU A 65 9.90 8.61 -14.09
C GLU A 65 9.42 9.59 -13.01
N GLY A 66 8.35 9.26 -12.31
CA GLY A 66 7.76 10.14 -11.30
C GLY A 66 8.63 10.30 -10.05
N LEU A 67 9.29 9.24 -9.61
CA LEU A 67 10.20 9.27 -8.46
C LEU A 67 11.49 10.04 -8.79
N ASP A 68 12.05 9.84 -9.98
CA ASP A 68 13.23 10.57 -10.46
C ASP A 68 12.93 12.08 -10.59
N ALA A 69 11.76 12.43 -11.15
CA ALA A 69 11.33 13.82 -11.24
C ALA A 69 11.15 14.49 -9.87
N LEU A 70 10.60 13.75 -8.90
CA LEU A 70 10.40 14.25 -7.54
C LEU A 70 11.72 14.47 -6.82
N ASP A 71 12.68 13.53 -6.92
CA ASP A 71 14.00 13.66 -6.32
C ASP A 71 14.83 14.77 -7.02
N ALA A 72 14.69 14.93 -8.35
CA ALA A 72 15.30 16.03 -9.08
C ALA A 72 14.74 17.40 -8.63
N TYR A 73 13.42 17.49 -8.43
CA TYR A 73 12.78 18.70 -7.90
C TYR A 73 13.30 19.03 -6.48
N GLY A 74 13.33 18.03 -5.59
CA GLY A 74 13.87 18.19 -4.24
C GLY A 74 15.32 18.67 -4.25
N THR A 75 16.17 18.08 -5.09
CA THR A 75 17.57 18.47 -5.24
C THR A 75 17.73 19.90 -5.77
N ALA A 76 16.95 20.28 -6.78
CA ALA A 76 17.03 21.61 -7.39
C ALA A 76 16.54 22.74 -6.48
N HIS A 77 15.53 22.50 -5.65
CA HIS A 77 14.88 23.52 -4.85
C HIS A 77 15.26 23.50 -3.37
N HIS A 78 15.72 22.35 -2.86
CA HIS A 78 16.00 22.14 -1.44
C HIS A 78 17.35 21.47 -1.17
N ALA A 79 18.16 21.23 -2.20
CA ALA A 79 19.49 20.62 -2.13
C ALA A 79 19.50 19.20 -1.52
N SER A 80 18.37 18.47 -1.56
CA SER A 80 18.23 17.11 -1.02
C SER A 80 17.18 16.31 -1.79
N SER A 81 17.25 14.99 -1.73
CA SER A 81 16.22 14.12 -2.28
C SER A 81 14.91 14.28 -1.50
N PHE A 82 13.76 14.01 -2.13
CA PHE A 82 12.46 14.17 -1.48
C PHE A 82 12.36 13.42 -0.14
N ALA A 83 12.91 12.21 -0.08
CA ALA A 83 12.86 11.38 1.13
C ALA A 83 13.63 11.98 2.33
N GLU A 84 14.60 12.84 2.07
CA GLU A 84 15.46 13.47 3.09
C GLU A 84 14.98 14.86 3.50
N LEU A 85 13.95 15.39 2.85
CA LEU A 85 13.36 16.68 3.21
C LEU A 85 12.60 16.59 4.54
N ASP A 86 12.56 17.70 5.26
CA ASP A 86 11.69 17.84 6.41
C ASP A 86 10.22 17.56 6.05
N PRO A 87 9.44 16.91 6.93
CA PRO A 87 8.04 16.57 6.66
C PRO A 87 7.18 17.76 6.21
N ALA A 88 7.41 18.96 6.75
CA ALA A 88 6.68 20.15 6.33
C ALA A 88 6.99 20.55 4.89
N ILE A 89 8.25 20.42 4.46
CA ILE A 89 8.68 20.68 3.07
C ILE A 89 8.10 19.60 2.15
N GLN A 90 8.10 18.35 2.55
CA GLN A 90 7.46 17.27 1.80
C GLN A 90 5.98 17.58 1.56
N ASP A 91 5.25 18.04 2.59
CA ASP A 91 3.85 18.43 2.46
C ASP A 91 3.65 19.62 1.50
N ASP A 92 4.54 20.60 1.51
CA ASP A 92 4.49 21.72 0.57
C ASP A 92 4.74 21.28 -0.88
N VAL A 93 5.67 20.34 -1.09
CA VAL A 93 5.91 19.73 -2.41
C VAL A 93 4.66 18.97 -2.88
N LEU A 94 4.02 18.17 -2.02
CA LEU A 94 2.79 17.45 -2.36
C LEU A 94 1.65 18.42 -2.72
N ARG A 95 1.49 19.54 -1.99
CA ARG A 95 0.52 20.58 -2.32
C ARG A 95 0.82 21.22 -3.67
N ALA A 96 2.10 21.50 -3.98
CA ALA A 96 2.49 22.00 -5.28
C ALA A 96 2.18 21.03 -6.41
N MET A 97 2.37 19.72 -6.20
CA MET A 97 1.99 18.69 -7.18
C MET A 97 0.49 18.66 -7.48
N GLU A 98 -0.35 19.01 -6.52
CA GLU A 98 -1.82 19.01 -6.67
C GLU A 98 -2.33 20.24 -7.44
N THR A 99 -1.56 21.31 -7.55
CA THR A 99 -1.98 22.51 -8.28
C THR A 99 -2.18 22.22 -9.77
N GLU A 100 -2.87 23.11 -10.48
CA GLU A 100 -3.08 22.96 -11.92
C GLU A 100 -1.76 23.07 -12.70
N ALA A 101 -0.84 23.92 -12.24
CA ALA A 101 0.49 24.05 -12.84
C ALA A 101 1.39 22.84 -12.53
N GLY A 102 1.18 22.18 -11.37
CA GLY A 102 2.01 21.09 -10.90
C GLY A 102 3.46 21.48 -10.64
N ILE A 103 4.33 20.47 -10.58
CA ILE A 103 5.79 20.63 -10.60
C ILE A 103 6.36 19.97 -11.87
N PRO A 104 7.53 20.44 -12.41
CA PRO A 104 8.08 19.95 -13.67
C PRO A 104 8.63 18.51 -13.56
N GLY A 105 8.89 17.89 -14.73
CA GLY A 105 9.60 16.61 -14.84
C GLY A 105 8.73 15.37 -14.94
N PHE A 106 7.41 15.48 -14.85
CA PHE A 106 6.47 14.33 -14.77
C PHE A 106 5.83 13.95 -16.12
N GLY A 107 6.50 14.17 -17.23
CA GLY A 107 5.99 13.83 -18.54
C GLY A 107 4.60 14.40 -18.85
N ALA A 108 3.91 13.82 -19.86
CA ALA A 108 2.62 14.31 -20.33
C ALA A 108 1.48 14.17 -19.30
N SER A 109 1.59 13.25 -18.36
CA SER A 109 0.56 13.00 -17.34
C SER A 109 0.57 14.01 -16.20
N GLY A 110 1.69 14.69 -15.98
CA GLY A 110 1.90 15.69 -14.94
C GLY A 110 2.00 15.13 -13.53
N SER A 111 2.55 15.95 -12.62
CA SER A 111 2.80 15.60 -11.22
C SER A 111 1.53 15.21 -10.46
N ARG A 112 0.42 15.92 -10.70
CA ARG A 112 -0.88 15.65 -10.07
C ARG A 112 -1.39 14.23 -10.37
N SER A 113 -1.20 13.77 -11.60
CA SER A 113 -1.63 12.42 -12.00
C SER A 113 -0.76 11.34 -11.37
N PHE A 114 0.55 11.59 -11.22
CA PHE A 114 1.44 10.70 -10.48
C PHE A 114 1.08 10.64 -8.99
N LEU A 115 0.87 11.79 -8.35
CA LEU A 115 0.47 11.85 -6.95
C LEU A 115 -0.83 11.07 -6.70
N ARG A 116 -1.84 11.23 -7.55
CA ARG A 116 -3.09 10.46 -7.46
C ARG A 116 -2.88 8.94 -7.58
N LEU A 117 -1.93 8.51 -8.43
CA LEU A 117 -1.54 7.12 -8.55
C LEU A 117 -0.96 6.61 -7.23
N VAL A 118 -0.02 7.35 -6.63
CA VAL A 118 0.60 6.98 -5.35
C VAL A 118 -0.43 6.98 -4.22
N ILE A 119 -1.33 7.96 -4.16
CA ILE A 119 -2.43 8.00 -3.18
C ILE A 119 -3.30 6.74 -3.29
N ARG A 120 -3.67 6.35 -4.51
CA ARG A 120 -4.46 5.13 -4.73
C ARG A 120 -3.76 3.90 -4.20
N HIS A 121 -2.49 3.70 -4.57
CA HIS A 121 -1.74 2.52 -4.14
C HIS A 121 -1.40 2.55 -2.65
N THR A 122 -1.23 3.73 -2.04
CA THR A 122 -1.10 3.87 -0.58
C THR A 122 -2.36 3.37 0.13
N ARG A 123 -3.54 3.77 -0.35
CA ARG A 123 -4.81 3.31 0.21
C ARG A 123 -5.02 1.80 0.00
N GLU A 124 -4.69 1.30 -1.18
CA GLU A 124 -4.73 -0.15 -1.44
C GLU A 124 -3.81 -0.91 -0.48
N GLY A 125 -2.57 -0.44 -0.28
CA GLY A 125 -1.61 -1.05 0.64
C GLY A 125 -2.03 -0.96 2.12
N MET A 126 -2.76 0.11 2.51
CA MET A 126 -3.31 0.24 3.86
C MET A 126 -4.41 -0.77 4.15
N PHE A 127 -5.23 -1.12 3.15
CA PHE A 127 -6.48 -1.85 3.39
C PHE A 127 -6.59 -3.18 2.64
N CYS A 128 -5.56 -3.60 1.91
CA CYS A 128 -5.52 -4.92 1.27
C CYS A 128 -5.48 -6.06 2.30
N ASP A 129 -5.69 -7.29 1.84
CA ASP A 129 -5.32 -8.45 2.66
C ASP A 129 -3.79 -8.47 2.88
N PRO A 130 -3.30 -8.77 4.09
CA PRO A 130 -1.87 -8.84 4.40
C PRO A 130 -1.06 -9.75 3.47
N ALA A 131 -1.68 -10.73 2.83
CA ALA A 131 -1.05 -11.59 1.84
C ALA A 131 -0.47 -10.82 0.66
N TYR A 132 -0.99 -9.63 0.35
CA TYR A 132 -0.47 -8.75 -0.71
C TYR A 132 0.72 -7.88 -0.28
N GLY A 133 1.13 -7.92 0.99
CA GLY A 133 2.34 -7.27 1.51
C GLY A 133 2.11 -6.01 2.32
N GLY A 134 0.96 -5.35 2.19
CA GLY A 134 0.54 -4.22 3.03
C GLY A 134 -0.28 -4.64 4.23
N ASN A 135 -0.95 -3.67 4.85
CA ASN A 135 -1.90 -3.88 5.97
C ASN A 135 -1.35 -4.85 7.05
N ARG A 136 -0.07 -4.68 7.38
CA ARG A 136 0.64 -5.55 8.33
C ARG A 136 -0.13 -5.65 9.64
N GLY A 137 -0.30 -6.86 10.15
CA GLY A 137 -1.03 -7.11 11.38
C GLY A 137 -2.50 -6.66 11.32
N THR A 138 -3.06 -6.54 10.13
CA THR A 138 -4.43 -6.06 9.89
C THR A 138 -4.71 -4.65 10.44
N LEU A 139 -3.67 -3.80 10.56
CA LEU A 139 -3.77 -2.46 11.15
C LEU A 139 -4.81 -1.58 10.48
N GLY A 140 -4.83 -1.53 9.14
CA GLY A 140 -5.83 -0.77 8.39
C GLY A 140 -7.24 -1.32 8.60
N TRP A 141 -7.40 -2.64 8.68
CA TRP A 141 -8.70 -3.26 8.95
C TRP A 141 -9.19 -2.96 10.37
N ARG A 142 -8.28 -2.96 11.36
CA ARG A 142 -8.60 -2.54 12.74
C ARG A 142 -9.07 -1.09 12.79
N LEU A 143 -8.41 -0.21 12.07
CA LEU A 143 -8.78 1.21 11.97
C LEU A 143 -10.20 1.39 11.41
N LEU A 144 -10.60 0.55 10.44
CA LEU A 144 -11.93 0.58 9.83
C LEU A 144 -12.99 -0.20 10.63
N GLY A 145 -12.62 -0.98 11.64
CA GLY A 145 -13.51 -1.94 12.28
C GLY A 145 -13.90 -3.10 11.34
N PHE A 146 -13.10 -3.38 10.31
CA PHE A 146 -13.37 -4.47 9.38
C PHE A 146 -13.06 -5.82 10.04
N PRO A 147 -14.03 -6.76 10.10
CA PRO A 147 -13.90 -8.02 10.85
C PRO A 147 -13.02 -9.06 10.16
N GLY A 148 -12.45 -8.74 9.00
CA GLY A 148 -11.66 -9.66 8.20
C GLY A 148 -12.48 -10.49 7.22
N VAL A 149 -11.80 -11.45 6.58
CA VAL A 149 -12.42 -12.35 5.60
C VAL A 149 -13.26 -13.39 6.34
N GLN A 150 -14.52 -13.56 5.91
CA GLN A 150 -15.48 -14.47 6.54
C GLN A 150 -16.14 -15.37 5.51
N ARG A 151 -16.41 -16.62 5.89
CA ARG A 151 -17.16 -17.58 5.05
C ARG A 151 -18.67 -17.52 5.29
N SER A 152 -19.08 -17.10 6.49
CA SER A 152 -20.48 -17.03 6.90
C SER A 152 -20.65 -15.94 7.94
N PHE A 153 -21.86 -15.43 8.03
CA PHE A 153 -22.28 -14.47 9.06
C PHE A 153 -23.36 -15.13 9.92
N THR A 154 -23.30 -14.92 11.23
CA THR A 154 -24.38 -15.34 12.13
C THR A 154 -25.59 -14.40 11.98
N ALA A 155 -26.74 -14.81 12.56
CA ALA A 155 -27.92 -13.97 12.52
C ALA A 155 -27.71 -12.63 13.26
N GLU A 156 -27.00 -12.63 14.38
CA GLU A 156 -26.65 -11.46 15.16
C GLU A 156 -25.75 -10.50 14.36
N GLU A 157 -24.72 -11.03 13.69
CA GLU A 157 -23.83 -10.25 12.84
C GLU A 157 -24.56 -9.58 11.66
N GLN A 158 -25.64 -10.22 11.16
CA GLN A 158 -26.46 -9.67 10.09
C GLN A 158 -27.44 -8.59 10.58
N MET A 159 -27.70 -8.50 11.88
CA MET A 159 -28.62 -7.51 12.48
C MET A 159 -27.94 -6.15 12.75
N GLY A 160 -26.69 -5.96 12.36
CA GLY A 160 -26.02 -4.66 12.39
C GLY A 160 -25.31 -4.34 13.70
N GLU A 161 -25.15 -5.30 14.61
CA GLU A 161 -24.31 -5.12 15.77
C GLU A 161 -22.81 -5.09 15.35
N PRO A 162 -21.98 -4.24 15.97
CA PRO A 162 -20.53 -4.23 15.67
C PRO A 162 -19.91 -5.58 15.93
N ILE A 163 -19.25 -6.14 14.90
CA ILE A 163 -18.57 -7.42 15.05
C ILE A 163 -17.19 -7.13 15.68
N VAL A 164 -17.06 -7.43 16.96
CA VAL A 164 -15.77 -7.37 17.67
C VAL A 164 -15.15 -8.76 17.68
N ARG A 165 -14.03 -8.92 16.97
CA ARG A 165 -13.27 -10.17 16.92
C ARG A 165 -11.87 -9.96 17.48
N GLU A 166 -11.43 -10.87 18.36
CA GLU A 166 -10.04 -10.90 18.83
C GLU A 166 -9.07 -11.20 17.67
N HIS A 167 -9.45 -12.12 16.79
CA HIS A 167 -8.71 -12.47 15.58
C HIS A 167 -9.42 -11.98 14.33
N ILE A 168 -8.75 -11.17 13.54
CA ILE A 168 -9.21 -10.71 12.24
C ILE A 168 -8.70 -11.68 11.18
N GLY A 169 -9.59 -12.50 10.63
CA GLY A 169 -9.25 -13.52 9.64
C GLY A 169 -8.73 -12.92 8.35
N THR A 170 -7.69 -13.52 7.79
CA THR A 170 -7.07 -13.14 6.51
C THR A 170 -7.24 -14.28 5.49
N MET A 171 -6.89 -14.04 4.24
CA MET A 171 -6.87 -15.08 3.21
C MET A 171 -5.93 -16.24 3.59
N ALA A 172 -4.84 -15.96 4.30
CA ALA A 172 -3.91 -16.99 4.77
C ALA A 172 -4.57 -17.95 5.76
N ASP A 173 -5.48 -17.46 6.61
CA ASP A 173 -6.20 -18.28 7.60
C ASP A 173 -7.26 -19.17 6.95
N MET A 174 -7.71 -18.82 5.75
CA MET A 174 -8.78 -19.55 5.06
C MET A 174 -8.29 -20.73 4.21
N ASN A 175 -6.99 -21.00 4.17
CA ASN A 175 -6.41 -22.07 3.34
C ASN A 175 -6.94 -22.06 1.89
N PHE A 176 -7.10 -20.86 1.31
CA PHE A 176 -7.45 -20.73 -0.10
C PHE A 176 -6.27 -21.23 -0.94
N ARG A 177 -6.30 -22.48 -1.34
CA ARG A 177 -5.46 -22.98 -2.43
C ARG A 177 -6.09 -22.50 -3.72
N TYR A 178 -5.53 -21.47 -4.31
CA TYR A 178 -5.86 -21.08 -5.68
C TYR A 178 -5.31 -22.14 -6.63
N ASP A 179 -6.21 -22.87 -7.28
CA ASP A 179 -5.87 -23.70 -8.40
C ASP A 179 -5.81 -22.78 -9.65
N PRO A 180 -4.68 -22.74 -10.39
CA PRO A 180 -4.58 -21.96 -11.63
C PRO A 180 -5.63 -22.29 -12.69
N SER A 181 -6.30 -23.45 -12.59
CA SER A 181 -7.43 -23.85 -13.45
C SER A 181 -8.76 -23.19 -13.07
N GLY A 182 -8.77 -22.32 -12.03
CA GLY A 182 -9.96 -21.53 -11.65
C GLY A 182 -10.99 -22.28 -10.80
N HIS A 183 -10.68 -23.49 -10.32
CA HIS A 183 -11.58 -24.24 -9.47
C HIS A 183 -11.09 -24.24 -8.03
N ALA A 184 -11.91 -23.72 -7.10
CA ALA A 184 -11.63 -23.82 -5.67
C ALA A 184 -11.70 -25.30 -5.24
N LYS A 185 -10.56 -25.92 -4.94
CA LYS A 185 -10.54 -27.22 -4.30
C LYS A 185 -11.08 -27.08 -2.88
N ARG A 186 -12.21 -27.68 -2.60
CA ARG A 186 -12.67 -27.95 -1.24
C ARG A 186 -11.76 -29.03 -0.66
N ASP A 187 -11.02 -28.71 0.40
CA ASP A 187 -10.39 -29.77 1.18
C ASP A 187 -11.50 -30.57 1.82
N GLY A 188 -11.64 -31.81 1.36
CA GLY A 188 -12.55 -32.77 1.96
C GLY A 188 -12.01 -33.18 3.32
N THR A 189 -12.55 -32.63 4.39
CA THR A 189 -12.63 -33.23 5.70
C THR A 189 -14.10 -33.27 6.05
N GLY A 190 -14.77 -34.23 5.41
CA GLY A 190 -16.06 -34.72 5.86
C GLY A 190 -15.83 -36.12 6.41
N GLU A 191 -15.84 -36.23 7.70
CA GLU A 191 -16.41 -37.34 8.48
C GLU A 191 -16.94 -36.72 9.76
#